data_8e445b9c67b4c8b146831479fd5d8eb8
#
_entry.id   8e445b9c67b4c8b146831479fd5d8eb8
#
_cell.length_a   1.000
_cell.length_b   1.000
_cell.length_c   1.000
_cell.angle_alpha   90.00
_cell.angle_beta   90.00
_cell.angle_gamma   90.00
#
_symmetry.space_group_name_H-M   'P 1'
#
loop_
_entity.id
_entity.type
_entity.pdbx_description
1 polymer ?
#
loop_
_entity_poly.entity_id
_entity_poly.type
_entity_poly.pdbx_seq_one_letter_code
_entity_poly.pdbx_strand_id
1 'polypeptide(L)'
;MQNPLVFILRTLFDLYVLTFALRLLLQWATVDKRNPLVQFILRVTNPLVVPLRRVLPSMGRLDTATLVALVGLQLAGTALLIRLGCVGEPAVWQILALAVLTIIKLGLSVFTWSIIIYVVLSWVSPGGYNPAGAIVAAVVEPVLTPFRRLIPPIGGLDLSPLFALIALQAVTLLIPMERVLAGMLCRSVF
;
A
#
# COMPACT_ATOMS: atom_id res chain seq x y z
N MET A 1 -8.97 -4.29 26.54
CA MET A 1 -10.02 -4.65 25.57
C MET A 1 -10.04 -3.56 24.51
N GLN A 2 -9.80 -3.90 23.26
CA GLN A 2 -9.93 -2.92 22.18
C GLN A 2 -11.41 -2.55 22.04
N ASN A 3 -11.70 -1.27 21.92
CA ASN A 3 -13.07 -0.83 21.69
C ASN A 3 -13.48 -1.27 20.26
N PRO A 4 -14.53 -2.10 20.08
CA PRO A 4 -14.93 -2.62 18.77
C PRO A 4 -15.22 -1.48 17.76
N LEU A 5 -15.73 -0.36 18.23
CA LEU A 5 -16.03 0.82 17.41
C LEU A 5 -14.74 1.43 16.83
N VAL A 6 -13.69 1.57 17.65
CA VAL A 6 -12.39 2.07 17.21
C VAL A 6 -11.76 1.12 16.19
N PHE A 7 -11.89 -0.20 16.41
CA PHE A 7 -11.41 -1.20 15.45
C PHE A 7 -12.11 -1.07 14.09
N ILE A 8 -13.44 -0.96 14.06
CA ILE A 8 -14.21 -0.81 12.81
C ILE A 8 -13.80 0.48 12.08
N LEU A 9 -13.78 1.61 12.80
CA LEU A 9 -13.42 2.91 12.22
C LEU A 9 -12.01 2.88 11.64
N ARG A 10 -11.05 2.29 12.35
CA ARG A 10 -9.69 2.12 11.89
C ARG A 10 -9.64 1.26 10.62
N THR A 11 -10.30 0.10 10.63
CA THR A 11 -10.30 -0.80 9.47
C THR A 11 -10.88 -0.12 8.22
N LEU A 12 -11.99 0.61 8.37
CA LEU A 12 -12.57 1.38 7.26
C LEU A 12 -11.63 2.48 6.76
N PHE A 13 -10.96 3.16 7.69
CA PHE A 13 -9.97 4.18 7.35
C PHE A 13 -8.77 3.58 6.61
N ASP A 14 -8.21 2.48 7.11
CA ASP A 14 -7.09 1.77 6.48
C ASP A 14 -7.46 1.27 5.07
N LEU A 15 -8.68 0.74 4.88
CA LEU A 15 -9.20 0.38 3.55
C LEU A 15 -9.32 1.58 2.62
N TYR A 16 -9.74 2.74 3.14
CA TYR A 16 -9.82 3.96 2.35
C TYR A 16 -8.44 4.44 1.93
N VAL A 17 -7.48 4.50 2.85
CA VAL A 17 -6.07 4.84 2.56
C VAL A 17 -5.45 3.87 1.55
N LEU A 18 -5.76 2.56 1.68
CA LEU A 18 -5.34 1.54 0.72
C LEU A 18 -5.79 1.86 -0.72
N THR A 19 -7.00 2.42 -0.93
CA THR A 19 -7.46 2.79 -2.28
C THR A 19 -6.60 3.88 -2.91
N PHE A 20 -6.05 4.83 -2.12
CA PHE A 20 -5.10 5.84 -2.63
C PHE A 20 -3.74 5.23 -2.94
N ALA A 21 -3.24 4.32 -2.11
CA ALA A 21 -2.00 3.60 -2.41
C ALA A 21 -2.13 2.77 -3.69
N LEU A 22 -3.23 2.04 -3.85
CA LEU A 22 -3.52 1.29 -5.07
C LEU A 22 -3.61 2.22 -6.29
N ARG A 23 -4.28 3.38 -6.17
CA ARG A 23 -4.36 4.36 -7.26
C ARG A 23 -2.97 4.80 -7.73
N LEU A 24 -2.05 5.11 -6.80
CA LEU A 24 -0.67 5.49 -7.14
C LEU A 24 0.08 4.34 -7.83
N LEU A 25 -0.05 3.12 -7.32
CA LEU A 25 0.60 1.94 -7.90
C LEU A 25 0.05 1.60 -9.29
N LEU A 26 -1.26 1.66 -9.49
CA LEU A 26 -1.89 1.44 -10.79
C LEU A 26 -1.48 2.48 -11.83
N GLN A 27 -1.30 3.72 -11.42
CA GLN A 27 -0.81 4.77 -12.28
C GLN A 27 0.68 4.56 -12.64
N TRP A 28 1.49 4.17 -11.67
CA TRP A 28 2.90 3.85 -11.87
C TRP A 28 3.09 2.63 -12.79
N ALA A 29 2.27 1.59 -12.60
CA ALA A 29 2.26 0.38 -13.43
C ALA A 29 1.58 0.57 -14.80
N THR A 30 1.11 1.78 -15.12
CA THR A 30 0.46 2.12 -16.41
C THR A 30 -0.68 1.18 -16.80
N VAL A 31 -1.48 0.76 -15.82
CA VAL A 31 -2.62 -0.16 -16.04
C VAL A 31 -3.73 0.53 -16.85
N ASP A 32 -4.40 -0.25 -17.71
CA ASP A 32 -5.51 0.26 -18.53
C ASP A 32 -6.65 0.82 -17.67
N LYS A 33 -6.95 2.09 -17.88
CA LYS A 33 -8.01 2.82 -17.17
C LYS A 33 -9.42 2.32 -17.52
N ARG A 34 -9.56 1.50 -18.55
CA ARG A 34 -10.85 0.88 -18.94
C ARG A 34 -11.20 -0.31 -18.05
N ASN A 35 -10.25 -0.84 -17.29
CA ASN A 35 -10.52 -1.92 -16.36
C ASN A 35 -11.53 -1.49 -15.28
N PRO A 36 -12.59 -2.27 -15.02
CA PRO A 36 -13.66 -1.90 -14.09
C PRO A 36 -13.17 -1.70 -12.65
N LEU A 37 -12.15 -2.47 -12.22
CA LEU A 37 -11.55 -2.32 -10.89
C LEU A 37 -10.77 -1.01 -10.77
N VAL A 38 -10.03 -0.62 -11.82
CA VAL A 38 -9.34 0.68 -11.87
C VAL A 38 -10.37 1.82 -11.81
N GLN A 39 -11.47 1.72 -12.56
CA GLN A 39 -12.54 2.71 -12.52
C GLN A 39 -13.18 2.83 -11.14
N PHE A 40 -13.38 1.71 -10.44
CA PHE A 40 -13.89 1.71 -9.08
C PHE A 40 -12.96 2.48 -8.14
N ILE A 41 -11.65 2.19 -8.14
CA ILE A 41 -10.64 2.88 -7.32
C ILE A 41 -10.62 4.38 -7.65
N LEU A 42 -10.67 4.74 -8.94
CA LEU A 42 -10.73 6.14 -9.36
C LEU A 42 -11.99 6.83 -8.85
N ARG A 43 -13.15 6.18 -8.92
CA ARG A 43 -14.44 6.73 -8.45
C ARG A 43 -14.42 7.01 -6.95
N VAL A 44 -13.90 6.07 -6.15
CA VAL A 44 -13.80 6.22 -4.68
C VAL A 44 -12.83 7.32 -4.28
N THR A 45 -11.72 7.49 -5.00
CA THR A 45 -10.66 8.44 -4.64
C THR A 45 -10.83 9.83 -5.27
N ASN A 46 -11.61 9.95 -6.36
CA ASN A 46 -11.83 11.22 -7.08
C ASN A 46 -12.40 12.36 -6.22
N PRO A 47 -13.31 12.14 -5.26
CA PRO A 47 -13.84 13.24 -4.43
C PRO A 47 -12.74 14.06 -3.75
N LEU A 48 -11.64 13.42 -3.33
CA LEU A 48 -10.52 14.09 -2.69
C LEU A 48 -9.44 14.53 -3.69
N VAL A 49 -9.18 13.72 -4.72
CA VAL A 49 -8.07 13.98 -5.65
C VAL A 49 -8.42 15.05 -6.69
N VAL A 50 -9.67 15.11 -7.17
CA VAL A 50 -10.07 16.08 -8.21
C VAL A 50 -9.92 17.53 -7.75
N PRO A 51 -10.38 17.93 -6.54
CA PRO A 51 -10.14 19.29 -6.07
C PRO A 51 -8.66 19.61 -5.87
N LEU A 52 -7.86 18.64 -5.37
CA LEU A 52 -6.41 18.80 -5.20
C LEU A 52 -5.67 18.99 -6.53
N ARG A 53 -6.10 18.31 -7.60
CA ARG A 53 -5.51 18.46 -8.94
C ARG A 53 -5.66 19.87 -9.54
N ARG A 54 -6.63 20.66 -9.06
CA ARG A 54 -6.77 22.06 -9.51
C ARG A 54 -5.63 22.94 -9.01
N VAL A 55 -5.01 22.56 -7.89
CA VAL A 55 -3.92 23.30 -7.25
C VAL A 55 -2.56 22.64 -7.52
N LEU A 56 -2.54 21.30 -7.60
CA LEU A 56 -1.32 20.51 -7.72
C LEU A 56 -1.29 19.79 -9.09
N PRO A 57 -0.56 20.31 -10.07
CA PRO A 57 -0.40 19.65 -11.36
C PRO A 57 0.36 18.33 -11.22
N SER A 58 0.00 17.32 -12.02
CA SER A 58 0.71 16.04 -12.03
C SER A 58 2.13 16.20 -12.59
N MET A 59 3.12 15.63 -11.92
CA MET A 59 4.53 15.64 -12.36
C MET A 59 4.88 14.30 -13.04
N GLY A 60 4.86 14.28 -14.36
CA GLY A 60 5.20 13.09 -15.15
C GLY A 60 4.27 11.91 -14.87
N ARG A 61 4.83 10.78 -14.42
CA ARG A 61 4.07 9.56 -14.10
C ARG A 61 3.44 9.57 -12.69
N LEU A 62 3.86 10.49 -11.83
CA LEU A 62 3.35 10.57 -10.45
C LEU A 62 2.20 11.59 -10.38
N ASP A 63 1.08 11.15 -9.85
CA ASP A 63 -0.05 12.02 -9.51
C ASP A 63 0.19 12.66 -8.15
N THR A 64 0.79 13.85 -8.16
CA THR A 64 1.11 14.62 -6.95
C THR A 64 -0.12 14.87 -6.09
N ALA A 65 -1.29 15.09 -6.68
CA ALA A 65 -2.54 15.27 -5.96
C ALA A 65 -2.95 14.00 -5.18
N THR A 66 -2.76 12.81 -5.78
CA THR A 66 -3.01 11.54 -5.09
C THR A 66 -1.99 11.29 -3.98
N LEU A 67 -0.71 11.61 -4.21
CA LEU A 67 0.33 11.48 -3.20
C LEU A 67 0.06 12.39 -1.99
N VAL A 68 -0.28 13.65 -2.23
CA VAL A 68 -0.61 14.61 -1.17
C VAL A 68 -1.87 14.19 -0.41
N ALA A 69 -2.89 13.68 -1.12
CA ALA A 69 -4.08 13.13 -0.48
C ALA A 69 -3.74 11.94 0.42
N LEU A 70 -2.91 11.00 -0.06
CA LEU A 70 -2.47 9.83 0.71
C LEU A 70 -1.70 10.24 1.97
N VAL A 71 -0.72 11.13 1.83
CA VAL A 71 0.09 11.62 2.96
C VAL A 71 -0.78 12.40 3.96
N GLY A 72 -1.64 13.28 3.48
CA GLY A 72 -2.55 14.07 4.33
C GLY A 72 -3.51 13.19 5.12
N LEU A 73 -4.15 12.21 4.47
CA LEU A 73 -5.00 11.24 5.13
C LEU A 73 -4.23 10.44 6.17
N GLN A 74 -3.04 9.94 5.81
CA GLN A 74 -2.23 9.15 6.72
C GLN A 74 -1.77 9.96 7.94
N LEU A 75 -1.37 11.21 7.74
CA LEU A 75 -1.03 12.12 8.85
C LEU A 75 -2.21 12.36 9.78
N ALA A 76 -3.38 12.69 9.22
CA ALA A 76 -4.60 12.90 10.00
C ALA A 76 -5.00 11.64 10.78
N GLY A 77 -4.97 10.46 10.13
CA GLY A 77 -5.28 9.18 10.77
C GLY A 77 -4.28 8.82 11.87
N THR A 78 -2.98 8.98 11.61
CA THR A 78 -1.93 8.72 12.61
C THR A 78 -2.09 9.63 13.82
N ALA A 79 -2.30 10.94 13.61
CA ALA A 79 -2.52 11.90 14.71
C ALA A 79 -3.77 11.55 15.53
N LEU A 80 -4.86 11.17 14.86
CA LEU A 80 -6.10 10.77 15.53
C LEU A 80 -5.92 9.48 16.33
N LEU A 81 -5.28 8.46 15.75
CA LEU A 81 -5.05 7.17 16.41
C LEU A 81 -4.14 7.30 17.63
N ILE A 82 -3.09 8.12 17.53
CA ILE A 82 -2.21 8.38 18.69
C ILE A 82 -3.01 9.04 19.82
N ARG A 83 -3.82 10.06 19.52
CA ARG A 83 -4.65 10.73 20.53
C ARG A 83 -5.69 9.82 21.19
N LEU A 84 -6.22 8.85 20.45
CA LEU A 84 -7.22 7.92 20.96
C LEU A 84 -6.64 6.69 21.67
N GLY A 85 -5.43 6.28 21.31
CA GLY A 85 -4.86 5.00 21.73
C GLY A 85 -3.58 5.08 22.54
N CYS A 86 -2.91 6.23 22.58
CA CYS A 86 -1.66 6.40 23.31
C CYS A 86 -1.80 7.35 24.50
N VAL A 87 -1.05 7.08 25.57
CA VAL A 87 -0.88 7.98 26.70
C VAL A 87 0.45 8.71 26.53
N GLY A 88 0.43 10.03 26.56
CA GLY A 88 1.58 10.91 26.37
C GLY A 88 1.37 11.91 25.22
N GLU A 89 2.13 12.98 25.22
CA GLU A 89 2.12 14.01 24.18
C GLU A 89 3.09 13.63 23.05
N PRO A 90 2.59 13.30 21.84
CA PRO A 90 3.45 12.95 20.72
C PRO A 90 4.20 14.18 20.21
N ALA A 91 5.48 14.06 20.00
CA ALA A 91 6.23 15.08 19.28
C ALA A 91 5.84 15.08 17.79
N VAL A 92 5.82 16.25 17.16
CA VAL A 92 5.42 16.40 15.75
C VAL A 92 6.23 15.47 14.82
N TRP A 93 7.54 15.35 15.07
CA TRP A 93 8.40 14.45 14.28
C TRP A 93 7.99 12.97 14.38
N GLN A 94 7.45 12.53 15.52
CA GLN A 94 6.97 11.16 15.71
C GLN A 94 5.74 10.89 14.85
N ILE A 95 4.80 11.85 14.79
CA ILE A 95 3.60 11.74 13.93
C ILE A 95 4.02 11.67 12.46
N LEU A 96 4.95 12.54 12.04
CA LEU A 96 5.49 12.54 10.67
C LEU A 96 6.19 11.23 10.33
N ALA A 97 7.10 10.78 11.19
CA ALA A 97 7.83 9.54 11.00
C ALA A 97 6.90 8.32 10.93
N LEU A 98 5.95 8.21 11.85
CA LEU A 98 4.97 7.11 11.86
C LEU A 98 4.09 7.12 10.61
N ALA A 99 3.62 8.28 10.16
CA ALA A 99 2.83 8.38 8.95
C ALA A 99 3.61 7.90 7.72
N VAL A 100 4.87 8.31 7.58
CA VAL A 100 5.75 7.87 6.48
C VAL A 100 6.03 6.37 6.57
N LEU A 101 6.40 5.86 7.75
CA LEU A 101 6.67 4.44 7.94
C LEU A 101 5.44 3.58 7.68
N THR A 102 4.25 4.05 8.05
CA THR A 102 2.99 3.36 7.78
C THR A 102 2.69 3.30 6.28
N ILE A 103 2.94 4.39 5.53
CA ILE A 103 2.79 4.40 4.06
C ILE A 103 3.77 3.42 3.42
N ILE A 104 5.04 3.39 3.86
CA ILE A 104 6.03 2.43 3.36
C ILE A 104 5.58 0.99 3.64
N LYS A 105 5.17 0.70 4.87
CA LYS A 105 4.67 -0.62 5.27
C LYS A 105 3.44 -1.02 4.46
N LEU A 106 2.51 -0.08 4.21
CA LEU A 106 1.35 -0.30 3.37
C LEU A 106 1.76 -0.68 1.94
N GLY A 107 2.70 0.05 1.34
CA GLY A 107 3.23 -0.26 0.01
C GLY A 107 3.86 -1.65 -0.06
N LEU A 108 4.72 -2.01 0.90
CA LEU A 108 5.32 -3.35 0.99
C LEU A 108 4.26 -4.43 1.15
N SER A 109 3.23 -4.19 1.98
CA SER A 109 2.11 -5.12 2.18
C SER A 109 1.31 -5.31 0.89
N VAL A 110 1.03 -4.24 0.14
CA VAL A 110 0.33 -4.33 -1.15
C VAL A 110 1.13 -5.18 -2.13
N PHE A 111 2.46 -4.98 -2.24
CA PHE A 111 3.29 -5.82 -3.11
C PHE A 111 3.30 -7.28 -2.65
N THR A 112 3.43 -7.54 -1.35
CA THR A 112 3.40 -8.91 -0.79
C THR A 112 2.10 -9.63 -1.15
N TRP A 113 0.95 -9.01 -0.90
CA TRP A 113 -0.35 -9.60 -1.23
C TRP A 113 -0.56 -9.72 -2.74
N SER A 114 -0.09 -8.75 -3.53
CA SER A 114 -0.18 -8.84 -5.00
C SER A 114 0.62 -10.00 -5.54
N ILE A 115 1.83 -10.29 -5.02
CA ILE A 115 2.65 -11.44 -5.43
C ILE A 115 1.95 -12.75 -5.04
N ILE A 116 1.39 -12.85 -3.83
CA ILE A 116 0.64 -14.04 -3.40
C ILE A 116 -0.55 -14.29 -4.33
N ILE A 117 -1.36 -13.26 -4.59
CA ILE A 117 -2.51 -13.34 -5.49
C ILE A 117 -2.05 -13.73 -6.91
N TYR A 118 -0.95 -13.15 -7.40
CA TYR A 118 -0.38 -13.47 -8.71
C TYR A 118 -0.05 -14.96 -8.83
N VAL A 119 0.65 -15.52 -7.83
CA VAL A 119 1.02 -16.94 -7.79
C VAL A 119 -0.24 -17.83 -7.75
N VAL A 120 -1.21 -17.50 -6.90
CA VAL A 120 -2.47 -18.25 -6.83
C VAL A 120 -3.22 -18.22 -8.15
N LEU A 121 -3.34 -17.04 -8.77
CA LEU A 121 -4.02 -16.90 -10.05
C LEU A 121 -3.32 -17.67 -11.18
N SER A 122 -1.98 -17.77 -11.15
CA SER A 122 -1.23 -18.54 -12.14
C SER A 122 -1.54 -20.05 -12.07
N TRP A 123 -1.94 -20.54 -10.91
CA TRP A 123 -2.32 -21.95 -10.73
C TRP A 123 -3.81 -22.21 -11.04
N VAL A 124 -4.69 -21.28 -10.62
CA VAL A 124 -6.15 -21.46 -10.75
C VAL A 124 -6.64 -21.19 -12.17
N SER A 125 -6.04 -20.25 -12.88
CA SER A 125 -6.48 -19.84 -14.21
C SER A 125 -5.30 -19.64 -15.17
N PRO A 126 -4.60 -20.73 -15.55
CA PRO A 126 -3.50 -20.62 -16.48
C PRO A 126 -4.01 -20.23 -17.88
N GLY A 127 -3.60 -19.02 -18.36
CA GLY A 127 -3.94 -18.52 -19.70
C GLY A 127 -5.34 -17.91 -19.89
N GLY A 128 -6.16 -17.83 -18.83
CA GLY A 128 -7.47 -17.15 -18.88
C GLY A 128 -7.32 -15.63 -18.82
N TYR A 129 -8.05 -14.89 -19.69
CA TYR A 129 -8.16 -13.44 -19.55
C TYR A 129 -8.98 -13.10 -18.30
N ASN A 130 -8.29 -12.57 -17.28
CA ASN A 130 -8.90 -12.09 -16.04
C ASN A 130 -8.50 -10.63 -15.82
N PRO A 131 -9.47 -9.68 -15.81
CA PRO A 131 -9.18 -8.27 -15.56
C PRO A 131 -8.43 -8.02 -14.26
N ALA A 132 -8.73 -8.77 -13.20
CA ALA A 132 -8.02 -8.69 -11.93
C ALA A 132 -6.58 -9.21 -12.05
N GLY A 133 -6.39 -10.34 -12.74
CA GLY A 133 -5.08 -10.91 -13.02
C GLY A 133 -4.17 -9.96 -13.80
N ALA A 134 -4.71 -9.25 -14.79
CA ALA A 134 -3.96 -8.26 -15.56
C ALA A 134 -3.45 -7.08 -14.68
N ILE A 135 -4.28 -6.61 -13.74
CA ILE A 135 -3.87 -5.57 -12.78
C ILE A 135 -2.75 -6.08 -11.88
N VAL A 136 -2.96 -7.25 -11.28
CA VAL A 136 -2.00 -7.85 -10.35
C VAL A 136 -0.67 -8.09 -11.05
N ALA A 137 -0.69 -8.65 -12.27
CA ALA A 137 0.50 -8.86 -13.07
C ALA A 137 1.25 -7.55 -13.35
N ALA A 138 0.54 -6.49 -13.76
CA ALA A 138 1.15 -5.19 -14.03
C ALA A 138 1.80 -4.55 -12.79
N VAL A 139 1.20 -4.73 -11.61
CA VAL A 139 1.75 -4.23 -10.34
C VAL A 139 2.97 -5.04 -9.88
N VAL A 140 2.95 -6.35 -10.09
CA VAL A 140 3.99 -7.29 -9.61
C VAL A 140 5.20 -7.33 -10.54
N GLU A 141 5.01 -7.17 -11.85
CA GLU A 141 6.06 -7.29 -12.86
C GLU A 141 7.32 -6.46 -12.57
N PRO A 142 7.23 -5.15 -12.20
CA PRO A 142 8.43 -4.37 -11.91
C PRO A 142 9.24 -4.91 -10.72
N VAL A 143 8.56 -5.54 -9.74
CA VAL A 143 9.20 -6.13 -8.56
C VAL A 143 9.82 -7.49 -8.90
N LEU A 144 9.16 -8.32 -9.71
CA LEU A 144 9.66 -9.64 -10.08
C LEU A 144 10.76 -9.60 -11.15
N THR A 145 10.77 -8.62 -12.03
CA THR A 145 11.75 -8.52 -13.12
C THR A 145 13.21 -8.64 -12.65
N PRO A 146 13.69 -7.94 -11.60
CA PRO A 146 15.06 -8.11 -11.12
C PRO A 146 15.34 -9.52 -10.61
N PHE A 147 14.38 -10.16 -9.92
CA PHE A 147 14.56 -11.52 -9.42
C PHE A 147 14.58 -12.55 -10.56
N ARG A 148 13.75 -12.40 -11.59
CA ARG A 148 13.76 -13.28 -12.77
C ARG A 148 15.07 -13.20 -13.56
N ARG A 149 15.73 -12.05 -13.54
CA ARG A 149 17.07 -11.90 -14.16
C ARG A 149 18.16 -12.62 -13.38
N LEU A 150 18.02 -12.70 -12.05
CA LEU A 150 18.99 -13.34 -11.15
C LEU A 150 18.77 -14.85 -11.04
N ILE A 151 17.51 -15.28 -11.11
CA ILE A 151 17.11 -16.67 -10.86
C ILE A 151 16.31 -17.17 -12.07
N PRO A 152 16.96 -17.88 -13.00
CA PRO A 152 16.26 -18.45 -14.14
C PRO A 152 15.26 -19.53 -13.70
N PRO A 153 14.16 -19.74 -14.44
CA PRO A 153 13.18 -20.76 -14.10
C PRO A 153 13.81 -22.15 -14.10
N ILE A 154 13.55 -22.92 -13.06
CA ILE A 154 14.06 -24.28 -12.88
C ILE A 154 12.92 -25.27 -13.11
N GLY A 155 13.07 -26.16 -14.10
CA GLY A 155 12.04 -27.16 -14.42
C GLY A 155 10.68 -26.57 -14.84
N GLY A 156 10.67 -25.33 -15.39
CA GLY A 156 9.43 -24.65 -15.77
C GLY A 156 8.73 -23.90 -14.63
N LEU A 157 9.25 -23.97 -13.40
CA LEU A 157 8.75 -23.23 -12.23
C LEU A 157 9.51 -21.92 -12.06
N ASP A 158 8.77 -20.81 -11.96
CA ASP A 158 9.31 -19.48 -11.61
C ASP A 158 9.42 -19.37 -10.08
N LEU A 159 10.65 -19.41 -9.56
CA LEU A 159 10.92 -19.24 -8.13
C LEU A 159 11.09 -17.76 -7.72
N SER A 160 11.08 -16.83 -8.67
CA SER A 160 11.26 -15.40 -8.39
C SER A 160 10.26 -14.84 -7.39
N PRO A 161 8.95 -15.22 -7.39
CA PRO A 161 8.00 -14.78 -6.39
C PRO A 161 8.41 -15.14 -4.96
N LEU A 162 8.97 -16.33 -4.74
CA LEU A 162 9.42 -16.79 -3.42
C LEU A 162 10.52 -15.86 -2.87
N PHE A 163 11.55 -15.60 -3.69
CA PHE A 163 12.66 -14.73 -3.29
C PHE A 163 12.22 -13.27 -3.09
N ALA A 164 11.30 -12.79 -3.95
CA ALA A 164 10.72 -11.46 -3.80
C ALA A 164 9.93 -11.34 -2.48
N LEU A 165 9.14 -12.34 -2.10
CA LEU A 165 8.42 -12.37 -0.83
C LEU A 165 9.37 -12.37 0.37
N ILE A 166 10.44 -13.16 0.34
CA ILE A 166 11.45 -13.18 1.41
C ILE A 166 12.11 -11.80 1.54
N ALA A 167 12.49 -11.18 0.42
CA ALA A 167 13.11 -9.86 0.41
C ALA A 167 12.14 -8.78 0.96
N LEU A 168 10.86 -8.78 0.53
CA LEU A 168 9.86 -7.85 1.03
C LEU A 168 9.61 -8.02 2.53
N GLN A 169 9.55 -9.25 3.04
CA GLN A 169 9.41 -9.52 4.46
C GLN A 169 10.64 -9.05 5.26
N ALA A 170 11.84 -9.31 4.75
CA ALA A 170 13.07 -8.83 5.37
C ALA A 170 13.08 -7.29 5.48
N VAL A 171 12.71 -6.58 4.40
CA VAL A 171 12.59 -5.12 4.41
C VAL A 171 11.52 -4.64 5.40
N THR A 172 10.38 -5.35 5.48
CA THR A 172 9.29 -4.99 6.41
C THR A 172 9.75 -5.10 7.88
N LEU A 173 10.55 -6.11 8.21
CA LEU A 173 11.12 -6.29 9.56
C LEU A 173 12.15 -5.20 9.94
N LEU A 174 12.76 -4.55 8.95
CA LEU A 174 13.70 -3.45 9.20
C LEU A 174 13.00 -2.13 9.52
N ILE A 175 11.69 -2.02 9.36
CA ILE A 175 10.94 -0.78 9.63
C ILE A 175 10.86 -0.55 11.16
N PRO A 176 11.48 0.52 11.70
CA PRO A 176 11.64 0.71 13.13
C PRO A 176 10.42 1.38 13.79
N MET A 177 9.22 0.84 13.61
CA MET A 177 7.99 1.45 14.16
C MET A 177 8.02 1.56 15.69
N GLU A 178 8.50 0.51 16.36
CA GLU A 178 8.58 0.49 17.83
C GLU A 178 9.55 1.54 18.39
N ARG A 179 10.64 1.82 17.66
CA ARG A 179 11.62 2.85 18.08
C ARG A 179 11.03 4.26 18.02
N VAL A 180 10.18 4.53 17.04
CA VAL A 180 9.51 5.82 16.90
C VAL A 180 8.44 5.99 17.97
N LEU A 181 7.80 4.89 18.40
CA LEU A 181 6.85 4.86 19.50
C LEU A 181 7.51 4.89 20.88
N ALA A 182 8.84 4.79 20.97
CA ALA A 182 9.56 4.81 22.24
C ALA A 182 9.22 6.08 23.03
N GLY A 183 8.84 5.91 24.30
CA GLY A 183 8.40 7.00 25.18
C GLY A 183 6.87 7.24 25.18
N MET A 184 6.09 6.54 24.34
CA MET A 184 4.64 6.54 24.39
C MET A 184 4.10 5.17 24.79
N LEU A 185 3.15 5.14 25.72
CA LEU A 185 2.43 3.92 26.06
C LEU A 185 1.22 3.81 25.12
N CYS A 186 1.44 3.15 23.98
CA CYS A 186 0.36 2.91 23.01
C CYS A 186 -0.25 1.53 23.23
N ARG A 187 -1.55 1.47 23.47
CA ARG A 187 -2.31 0.23 23.51
C ARG A 187 -2.51 -0.29 22.09
N SER A 188 -1.64 -1.20 21.62
CA SER A 188 -1.78 -1.98 20.37
C SER A 188 -2.48 -1.22 19.20
N VAL A 189 -2.05 0.00 18.94
CA VAL A 189 -2.70 0.87 17.94
C VAL A 189 -2.06 0.72 16.55
N PHE A 190 -0.87 0.11 16.45
CA PHE A 190 -0.08 -0.06 15.20
C PHE A 190 0.24 -1.52 14.92
#